data_a676637fd92b0991ac769e3f2978a437
#
_entry.id   a676637fd92b0991ac769e3f2978a437
#
_cell.length_a   1.000
_cell.length_b   1.000
_cell.length_c   1.000
_cell.angle_alpha   90.00
_cell.angle_beta   90.00
_cell.angle_gamma   90.00
#
_symmetry.space_group_name_H-M   'P 1'
#
loop_
_entity.id
_entity.type
_entity.pdbx_description
1 polymer ?
#
loop_
_entity_poly.entity_id
_entity_poly.type
_entity_poly.pdbx_seq_one_letter_code
_entity_poly.pdbx_strand_id
1 'polypeptide(L)'
;IKNNLGINAKGAPYPDFKSIRNEVTDRTIKTAFRTGWQADYPSPYNFLGPLYRTGGSANDGDYSNPDFDNLLKQALNTSDQKEAFKIYDQAQEILMKELPTIPLWYSNVNGGWAEGVQGVQFDWHSKPLYFDITK
;
A
#
# COMPACT_ATOMS: atom_id res chain seq x y z
N ILE A 1 -19.88 8.11 2.97
CA ILE A 1 -19.59 9.52 2.60
C ILE A 1 -20.89 10.33 2.67
N LYS A 2 -21.91 10.01 1.85
CA LYS A 2 -23.16 10.80 1.83
C LYS A 2 -23.83 10.91 3.19
N ASN A 3 -24.03 9.77 3.88
CA ASN A 3 -24.75 9.73 5.16
C ASN A 3 -23.98 10.38 6.31
N ASN A 4 -22.64 10.35 6.29
CA ASN A 4 -21.81 10.80 7.40
C ASN A 4 -21.25 12.21 7.21
N LEU A 5 -21.00 12.59 5.95
CA LEU A 5 -20.34 13.86 5.62
C LEU A 5 -21.24 14.82 4.79
N GLY A 6 -22.43 14.40 4.40
CA GLY A 6 -23.30 15.19 3.54
C GLY A 6 -22.81 15.37 2.09
N ILE A 7 -21.66 14.78 1.75
CA ILE A 7 -21.06 14.90 0.43
C ILE A 7 -21.75 13.96 -0.55
N ASN A 8 -22.22 14.48 -1.65
CA ASN A 8 -22.84 13.67 -2.69
C ASN A 8 -21.77 12.89 -3.47
N ALA A 9 -21.49 11.67 -3.03
CA ALA A 9 -20.53 10.76 -3.66
C ALA A 9 -21.25 9.56 -4.27
N LYS A 10 -20.80 9.15 -5.46
CA LYS A 10 -21.32 7.99 -6.20
C LYS A 10 -20.17 7.03 -6.52
N GLY A 11 -20.36 5.73 -6.31
CA GLY A 11 -19.42 4.71 -6.75
C GLY A 11 -19.42 4.59 -8.29
N ALA A 12 -18.24 4.52 -8.87
CA ALA A 12 -18.02 4.28 -10.29
C ALA A 12 -17.20 2.99 -10.47
N PRO A 13 -17.85 1.81 -10.59
CA PRO A 13 -17.14 0.56 -10.76
C PRO A 13 -16.49 0.47 -12.15
N TYR A 14 -15.28 -0.07 -12.19
CA TYR A 14 -14.61 -0.42 -13.44
C TYR A 14 -14.85 -1.89 -13.79
N PRO A 15 -14.86 -2.24 -15.08
CA PRO A 15 -15.10 -3.63 -15.52
C PRO A 15 -13.97 -4.57 -15.09
N ASP A 16 -12.73 -4.07 -15.00
CA ASP A 16 -11.55 -4.82 -14.62
C ASP A 16 -10.45 -3.91 -14.04
N PHE A 17 -9.45 -4.54 -13.45
CA PHE A 17 -8.32 -3.83 -12.84
C PHE A 17 -7.44 -3.11 -13.86
N LYS A 18 -7.29 -3.67 -15.07
CA LYS A 18 -6.47 -3.07 -16.13
C LYS A 18 -7.02 -1.72 -16.56
N SER A 19 -8.34 -1.63 -16.71
CA SER A 19 -9.01 -0.39 -17.14
C SER A 19 -8.75 0.76 -16.17
N ILE A 20 -8.94 0.55 -14.87
CA ILE A 20 -8.65 1.59 -13.88
C ILE A 20 -7.15 1.90 -13.81
N ARG A 21 -6.26 0.89 -13.94
CA ARG A 21 -4.82 1.12 -13.93
C ARG A 21 -4.35 1.97 -15.11
N ASN A 22 -4.92 1.79 -16.28
CA ASN A 22 -4.62 2.64 -17.44
C ASN A 22 -4.97 4.11 -17.14
N GLU A 23 -6.17 4.39 -16.66
CA GLU A 23 -6.58 5.76 -16.36
C GLU A 23 -5.75 6.41 -15.23
N VAL A 24 -5.35 5.65 -14.23
CA VAL A 24 -4.47 6.12 -13.16
C VAL A 24 -3.08 6.43 -13.73
N THR A 25 -2.52 5.53 -14.54
CA THR A 25 -1.19 5.69 -15.15
C THR A 25 -1.17 6.88 -16.13
N ASP A 26 -2.20 7.02 -16.93
CA ASP A 26 -2.35 8.11 -17.92
C ASP A 26 -2.79 9.44 -17.28
N ARG A 27 -2.99 9.48 -15.96
CA ARG A 27 -3.48 10.66 -15.21
C ARG A 27 -4.80 11.22 -15.75
N THR A 28 -5.64 10.36 -16.32
CA THR A 28 -6.95 10.74 -16.84
C THR A 28 -8.05 10.64 -15.79
N ILE A 29 -7.88 9.80 -14.76
CA ILE A 29 -8.79 9.72 -13.61
C ILE A 29 -8.82 11.07 -12.86
N LYS A 30 -10.02 11.58 -12.56
CA LYS A 30 -10.21 12.90 -11.94
C LYS A 30 -10.93 12.82 -10.59
N THR A 31 -11.02 11.64 -10.01
CA THR A 31 -11.71 11.41 -8.74
C THR A 31 -10.84 10.58 -7.81
N ALA A 32 -11.25 10.46 -6.55
CA ALA A 32 -10.66 9.49 -5.64
C ALA A 32 -10.87 8.06 -6.18
N PHE A 33 -9.87 7.21 -6.05
CA PHE A 33 -9.91 5.81 -6.43
C PHE A 33 -9.33 4.92 -5.33
N ARG A 34 -9.75 3.66 -5.32
CA ARG A 34 -9.25 2.68 -4.37
C ARG A 34 -8.04 1.95 -4.97
N THR A 35 -6.97 1.88 -4.21
CA THR A 35 -5.77 1.10 -4.53
C THR A 35 -5.34 0.25 -3.32
N GLY A 36 -4.33 -0.57 -3.48
CA GLY A 36 -3.73 -1.36 -2.42
C GLY A 36 -2.27 -1.65 -2.73
N TRP A 37 -1.51 -1.93 -1.68
CA TRP A 37 -0.11 -2.30 -1.77
C TRP A 37 0.17 -3.49 -0.86
N GLN A 38 1.01 -4.40 -1.33
CA GLN A 38 1.56 -5.50 -0.56
C GLN A 38 3.07 -5.41 -0.56
N ALA A 39 3.70 -5.56 0.61
CA ALA A 39 5.14 -5.47 0.70
C ALA A 39 5.82 -6.66 -0.01
N ASP A 40 6.91 -6.38 -0.72
CA ASP A 40 7.79 -7.39 -1.31
C ASP A 40 8.87 -7.85 -0.31
N TYR A 41 9.18 -7.04 0.68
CA TYR A 41 10.13 -7.32 1.76
C TYR A 41 9.72 -6.58 3.05
N PRO A 42 10.10 -7.09 4.24
CA PRO A 42 9.64 -6.57 5.53
C PRO A 42 10.38 -5.28 5.94
N SER A 43 10.06 -4.18 5.28
CA SER A 43 10.57 -2.84 5.60
C SER A 43 9.49 -1.78 5.40
N PRO A 44 9.39 -0.79 6.29
CA PRO A 44 8.51 0.38 6.08
C PRO A 44 8.79 1.09 4.76
N TYR A 45 10.03 1.11 4.31
CA TYR A 45 10.40 1.72 3.04
C TYR A 45 9.65 1.12 1.84
N ASN A 46 9.29 -0.18 1.90
CA ASN A 46 8.54 -0.81 0.81
C ASN A 46 7.14 -0.22 0.60
N PHE A 47 6.60 0.44 1.62
CA PHE A 47 5.35 1.22 1.52
C PHE A 47 5.65 2.70 1.26
N LEU A 48 6.55 3.30 2.05
CA LEU A 48 6.78 4.74 2.04
C LEU A 48 7.44 5.21 0.73
N GLY A 49 8.44 4.50 0.24
CA GLY A 49 9.18 4.86 -0.96
C GLY A 49 8.36 4.78 -2.24
N PRO A 50 7.87 3.60 -2.63
CA PRO A 50 7.11 3.44 -3.87
C PRO A 50 5.83 4.26 -3.94
N LEU A 51 5.11 4.40 -2.82
CA LEU A 51 3.78 5.01 -2.79
C LEU A 51 3.79 6.53 -2.61
N TYR A 52 4.80 7.10 -1.90
CA TYR A 52 4.73 8.49 -1.47
C TYR A 52 5.97 9.33 -1.81
N ARG A 53 7.14 8.72 -2.05
CA ARG A 53 8.31 9.48 -2.48
C ARG A 53 8.02 10.19 -3.79
N THR A 54 8.52 11.42 -3.96
CA THR A 54 8.44 12.16 -5.22
C THR A 54 8.96 11.29 -6.37
N GLY A 55 8.14 11.06 -7.37
CA GLY A 55 8.44 10.17 -8.49
C GLY A 55 8.49 8.67 -8.12
N GLY A 56 7.92 8.25 -7.01
CA GLY A 56 7.79 6.84 -6.63
C GLY A 56 7.01 6.05 -7.67
N SER A 57 7.40 4.79 -7.89
CA SER A 57 6.87 3.93 -8.97
C SER A 57 5.36 3.65 -8.89
N ALA A 58 4.79 3.78 -7.71
CA ALA A 58 3.37 3.58 -7.44
C ALA A 58 2.74 4.79 -6.72
N ASN A 59 3.38 5.96 -6.83
CA ASN A 59 2.85 7.22 -6.33
C ASN A 59 1.77 7.75 -7.30
N ASP A 60 0.64 7.10 -7.28
CA ASP A 60 -0.46 7.35 -8.22
C ASP A 60 -1.17 8.69 -8.00
N GLY A 61 -0.99 9.30 -6.83
CA GLY A 61 -1.54 10.60 -6.48
C GLY A 61 -0.60 11.77 -6.75
N ASP A 62 0.59 11.52 -7.31
CA ASP A 62 1.63 12.51 -7.57
C ASP A 62 2.01 13.34 -6.34
N TYR A 63 1.93 12.72 -5.14
CA TYR A 63 2.35 13.35 -3.89
C TYR A 63 3.83 13.74 -3.95
N SER A 64 4.15 14.92 -3.42
CA SER A 64 5.54 15.41 -3.37
C SER A 64 5.72 16.27 -2.12
N ASN A 65 6.67 15.86 -1.29
CA ASN A 65 7.07 16.61 -0.10
C ASN A 65 8.57 16.44 0.12
N PRO A 66 9.38 17.52 -0.01
CA PRO A 66 10.84 17.44 0.15
C PRO A 66 11.30 16.97 1.53
N ASP A 67 10.59 17.31 2.61
CA ASP A 67 10.94 16.90 3.96
C ASP A 67 10.71 15.40 4.13
N PHE A 68 9.62 14.88 3.60
CA PHE A 68 9.34 13.45 3.54
C PHE A 68 10.43 12.70 2.76
N ASP A 69 10.78 13.17 1.57
CA ASP A 69 11.81 12.57 0.73
C ASP A 69 13.19 12.55 1.44
N ASN A 70 13.53 13.64 2.14
CA ASN A 70 14.76 13.74 2.92
C ASN A 70 14.79 12.73 4.07
N LEU A 71 13.69 12.56 4.80
CA LEU A 71 13.59 11.55 5.87
C LEU A 71 13.78 10.14 5.32
N LEU A 72 13.16 9.81 4.18
CA LEU A 72 13.37 8.50 3.55
C LEU A 72 14.83 8.27 3.16
N LYS A 73 15.48 9.28 2.58
CA LYS A 73 16.90 9.23 2.23
C LYS A 73 17.78 9.06 3.47
N GLN A 74 17.47 9.74 4.55
CA GLN A 74 18.17 9.63 5.82
C GLN A 74 18.03 8.22 6.39
N ALA A 75 16.82 7.68 6.46
CA ALA A 75 16.57 6.34 6.95
C ALA A 75 17.32 5.26 6.16
N LEU A 76 17.38 5.37 4.83
CA LEU A 76 18.12 4.45 3.97
C LEU A 76 19.64 4.50 4.18
N ASN A 77 20.18 5.64 4.62
CA ASN A 77 21.60 5.81 4.92
C ASN A 77 21.96 5.53 6.40
N THR A 78 20.98 5.15 7.21
CA THR A 78 21.17 4.82 8.63
C THR A 78 21.37 3.33 8.81
N SER A 79 22.55 2.92 9.31
CA SER A 79 22.90 1.52 9.50
C SER A 79 22.24 0.89 10.72
N ASP A 80 21.94 1.65 11.76
CA ASP A 80 21.19 1.18 12.93
C ASP A 80 19.71 1.07 12.59
N GLN A 81 19.19 -0.16 12.65
CA GLN A 81 17.80 -0.43 12.27
C GLN A 81 16.78 0.28 13.18
N LYS A 82 17.07 0.38 14.48
CA LYS A 82 16.15 1.03 15.43
C LYS A 82 16.07 2.53 15.16
N GLU A 83 17.20 3.13 14.82
CA GLU A 83 17.23 4.55 14.47
C GLU A 83 16.55 4.79 13.11
N ALA A 84 16.79 3.93 12.13
CA ALA A 84 16.09 4.00 10.85
C ALA A 84 14.56 3.93 11.03
N PHE A 85 14.05 3.06 11.90
CA PHE A 85 12.62 2.98 12.19
C PHE A 85 12.05 4.27 12.77
N LYS A 86 12.76 4.95 13.68
CA LYS A 86 12.33 6.24 14.21
C LYS A 86 12.22 7.31 13.11
N ILE A 87 13.13 7.28 12.14
CA ILE A 87 13.08 8.21 11.01
C ILE A 87 11.87 7.88 10.09
N TYR A 88 11.58 6.59 9.86
CA TYR A 88 10.37 6.21 9.15
C TYR A 88 9.09 6.62 9.89
N ASP A 89 9.07 6.57 11.22
CA ASP A 89 7.94 7.05 12.01
C ASP A 89 7.71 8.56 11.80
N GLN A 90 8.79 9.37 11.80
CA GLN A 90 8.70 10.80 11.48
C GLN A 90 8.15 11.05 10.07
N ALA A 91 8.57 10.24 9.08
CA ALA A 91 8.03 10.33 7.73
C ALA A 91 6.53 9.99 7.69
N GLN A 92 6.10 8.97 8.44
CA GLN A 92 4.68 8.63 8.56
C GLN A 92 3.85 9.74 9.22
N GLU A 93 4.42 10.47 10.20
CA GLU A 93 3.73 11.61 10.80
C GLU A 93 3.41 12.71 9.79
N ILE A 94 4.28 12.94 8.80
CA ILE A 94 4.00 13.88 7.70
C ILE A 94 2.80 13.39 6.90
N LEU A 95 2.78 12.09 6.50
CA LEU A 95 1.68 11.51 5.75
C LEU A 95 0.36 11.56 6.51
N MET A 96 0.38 11.35 7.83
CA MET A 96 -0.82 11.42 8.67
C MET A 96 -1.37 12.84 8.80
N LYS A 97 -0.54 13.86 8.66
CA LYS A 97 -0.98 15.28 8.65
C LYS A 97 -1.51 15.70 7.29
N GLU A 98 -0.86 15.28 6.22
CA GLU A 98 -1.18 15.74 4.86
C GLU A 98 -2.22 14.86 4.16
N LEU A 99 -2.38 13.61 4.59
CA LEU A 99 -3.35 12.63 4.10
C LEU A 99 -3.40 12.53 2.56
N PRO A 100 -2.27 12.29 1.88
CA PRO A 100 -2.28 12.10 0.43
C PRO A 100 -3.11 10.87 0.02
N THR A 101 -3.27 9.92 0.94
CA THR A 101 -4.19 8.79 0.84
C THR A 101 -4.94 8.59 2.16
N ILE A 102 -6.13 8.01 2.09
CA ILE A 102 -6.93 7.65 3.27
C ILE A 102 -6.75 6.17 3.53
N PRO A 103 -6.03 5.76 4.61
CA PRO A 103 -5.92 4.35 4.98
C PRO A 103 -7.30 3.78 5.32
N LEU A 104 -7.64 2.61 4.75
CA LEU A 104 -8.96 2.02 4.93
C LEU A 104 -8.91 0.77 5.81
N TRP A 105 -8.11 -0.21 5.45
CA TRP A 105 -7.98 -1.48 6.18
C TRP A 105 -6.73 -2.26 5.77
N TYR A 106 -6.35 -3.21 6.60
CA TYR A 106 -5.45 -4.29 6.24
C TYR A 106 -6.25 -5.48 5.73
N SER A 107 -5.85 -6.03 4.58
CA SER A 107 -6.53 -7.20 4.01
C SER A 107 -6.10 -8.48 4.73
N ASN A 108 -7.06 -9.36 5.01
CA ASN A 108 -6.77 -10.73 5.43
C ASN A 108 -6.64 -11.63 4.20
N VAL A 109 -5.79 -12.65 4.32
CA VAL A 109 -5.70 -13.72 3.33
C VAL A 109 -6.79 -14.74 3.60
N ASN A 110 -7.48 -15.12 2.56
CA ASN A 110 -8.43 -16.22 2.59
C ASN A 110 -8.02 -17.25 1.54
N GLY A 111 -8.02 -18.51 1.92
CA GLY A 111 -7.75 -19.64 1.03
C GLY A 111 -8.80 -20.73 1.22
N GLY A 112 -9.03 -21.47 0.16
CA GLY A 112 -9.85 -22.67 0.19
C GLY A 112 -9.08 -23.85 -0.40
N TRP A 113 -9.27 -25.04 0.15
CA TRP A 113 -8.66 -26.27 -0.34
C TRP A 113 -9.63 -27.43 -0.25
N ALA A 114 -9.36 -28.48 -1.04
CA ALA A 114 -10.21 -29.66 -1.09
C ALA A 114 -10.13 -30.47 0.21
N GLU A 115 -11.17 -31.26 0.47
CA GLU A 115 -11.20 -32.21 1.60
C GLU A 115 -10.01 -33.19 1.52
N GLY A 116 -9.39 -33.43 2.66
CA GLY A 116 -8.21 -34.29 2.79
C GLY A 116 -6.87 -33.60 2.55
N VAL A 117 -6.86 -32.36 2.03
CA VAL A 117 -5.63 -31.56 1.92
C VAL A 117 -5.27 -30.99 3.27
N GLN A 118 -4.01 -31.16 3.68
CA GLN A 118 -3.48 -30.73 4.97
C GLN A 118 -2.25 -29.82 4.79
N GLY A 119 -1.79 -29.17 5.89
CA GLY A 119 -0.58 -28.37 5.89
C GLY A 119 -0.69 -27.04 5.14
N VAL A 120 -1.90 -26.57 4.81
CA VAL A 120 -2.07 -25.28 4.13
C VAL A 120 -1.78 -24.13 5.07
N GLN A 121 -0.69 -23.43 4.81
CA GLN A 121 -0.25 -22.25 5.55
C GLN A 121 0.13 -21.13 4.57
N PHE A 122 0.09 -19.90 5.05
CA PHE A 122 0.49 -18.72 4.29
C PHE A 122 1.67 -18.02 4.99
N ASP A 123 2.62 -17.56 4.21
CA ASP A 123 3.71 -16.74 4.72
C ASP A 123 3.25 -15.29 5.01
N TRP A 124 4.18 -14.47 5.48
CA TRP A 124 3.92 -13.04 5.76
C TRP A 124 3.57 -12.21 4.51
N HIS A 125 3.90 -12.69 3.29
CA HIS A 125 3.48 -12.11 2.02
C HIS A 125 2.09 -12.60 1.59
N SER A 126 1.43 -13.41 2.39
CA SER A 126 0.16 -14.01 2.03
C SER A 126 0.25 -15.03 0.89
N LYS A 127 1.41 -15.65 0.70
CA LYS A 127 1.63 -16.71 -0.30
C LYS A 127 1.54 -18.09 0.35
N PRO A 128 0.92 -19.09 -0.33
CA PRO A 128 0.87 -20.44 0.21
C PRO A 128 2.27 -21.08 0.31
N LEU A 129 2.53 -21.75 1.43
CA LEU A 129 3.73 -22.56 1.63
C LEU A 129 3.50 -23.95 1.03
N TYR A 130 3.77 -24.07 -0.25
CA TYR A 130 3.45 -25.28 -1.02
C TYR A 130 4.17 -26.54 -0.55
N PHE A 131 5.35 -26.42 0.08
CA PHE A 131 6.15 -27.56 0.55
C PHE A 131 5.48 -28.35 1.68
N ASP A 132 4.62 -27.71 2.46
CA ASP A 132 3.97 -28.33 3.61
C ASP A 132 2.60 -28.91 3.26
N ILE A 133 2.15 -28.72 2.02
CA ILE A 133 0.84 -29.19 1.56
C ILE A 133 0.93 -30.68 1.20
N THR A 134 0.09 -31.46 1.87
CA THR A 134 -0.03 -32.92 1.66
C THR A 134 -1.49 -33.31 1.41
N LYS A 135 -1.68 -34.52 0.86
CA LYS A 135 -2.99 -35.15 0.65
C LYS A 135 -3.00 -36.55 1.21
#